data_8a82172db6bde70a3a49ea2bafa896ca
#
_entry.id   8a82172db6bde70a3a49ea2bafa896ca
#
_cell.length_a   1.000
_cell.length_b   1.000
_cell.length_c   1.000
_cell.angle_alpha   90.00
_cell.angle_beta   90.00
_cell.angle_gamma   90.00
#
_symmetry.space_group_name_H-M   'P 1'
#
loop_
_entity.id
_entity.type
_entity.pdbx_description
1 polymer ?
#
loop_
_entity_poly.entity_id
_entity_poly.type
_entity_poly.pdbx_seq_one_letter_code
_entity_poly.pdbx_strand_id
1 'polypeptide(L)'
;MNHDSSSRIVSRVKEWIAGAAPGAKLPSTRQLVAEYQASPVTVQKALRTLTAQGLIESRPGVGTFVRAYRTARPSDYGWQTAALRAAQTARPLNSAAMRSATNDVIAFHSGYPDRELLPERLVRAALTRAARGDAALSRPPAQGLPELQTWFAQELSTSTPVGVTPPQPSDVVVLPGSQSGLSSIFRGLVGHGQPLLVESPSYWGALLAAGQAGVNVIPVPSGPDGPDPEELDRAFEESGARLFYAQPNFANPTGAQWSAERGEEVLRIVQRHGAFLVEDDWAHDFGITAQSVPLAAKDDSGHVVYIRSLTKSVSPSIRIAAVIARGPARERIMGAQAAESMYVSGLLQAAALDVVTQPGWQTHLRGLSHQLQSRRDLLVTSLREHVPQAHLSHLPKGGLNLWLRMPDGFDVDQLTKDCEAAGVLIAAGTEWFPAEPEGPYIRLNYAGPNPGGFPEGARIIGAAVQAQLGL
;
A
#
# COMPACT_ATOMS: atom_id res chain seq x y z
N MET A 1 -5.64 21.98 21.11
CA MET A 1 -6.69 21.79 20.09
C MET A 1 -8.05 22.14 20.73
N ASN A 2 -8.62 23.28 20.37
CA ASN A 2 -9.98 23.61 20.78
C ASN A 2 -10.94 22.75 19.98
N HIS A 3 -11.32 21.61 20.54
CA HIS A 3 -12.51 20.93 20.04
C HIS A 3 -13.69 21.87 20.28
N ASP A 4 -14.30 22.36 19.19
CA ASP A 4 -15.54 23.14 19.25
C ASP A 4 -16.54 22.37 20.12
N SER A 5 -17.09 23.03 21.15
CA SER A 5 -18.05 22.44 22.08
C SER A 5 -19.21 21.73 21.37
N SER A 6 -19.57 22.18 20.18
CA SER A 6 -20.56 21.55 19.29
C SER A 6 -20.11 20.15 18.84
N SER A 7 -18.84 19.98 18.44
CA SER A 7 -18.32 18.67 18.00
C SER A 7 -18.30 17.64 19.13
N ARG A 8 -18.01 18.06 20.36
CA ARG A 8 -18.06 17.19 21.54
C ARG A 8 -19.49 16.71 21.82
N ILE A 9 -20.48 17.61 21.70
CA ILE A 9 -21.91 17.26 21.86
C ILE A 9 -22.33 16.28 20.75
N VAL A 10 -21.92 16.50 19.50
CA VAL A 10 -22.21 15.58 18.39
C VAL A 10 -21.69 14.17 18.68
N SER A 11 -20.45 14.03 19.16
CA SER A 11 -19.87 12.73 19.51
C SER A 11 -20.65 12.02 20.62
N ARG A 12 -20.97 12.73 21.70
CA ARG A 12 -21.71 12.16 22.83
C ARG A 12 -23.13 11.73 22.45
N VAL A 13 -23.83 12.55 21.66
CA VAL A 13 -25.16 12.17 21.17
C VAL A 13 -25.10 11.00 20.19
N LYS A 14 -24.04 10.86 19.40
CA LYS A 14 -23.83 9.66 18.56
C LYS A 14 -23.65 8.39 19.41
N GLU A 15 -22.85 8.46 20.47
CA GLU A 15 -22.72 7.35 21.43
C GLU A 15 -24.07 6.95 22.03
N TRP A 16 -24.88 7.93 22.42
CA TRP A 16 -26.23 7.68 22.93
C TRP A 16 -27.13 7.06 21.87
N ILE A 17 -27.10 7.57 20.60
CA ILE A 17 -27.88 7.03 19.48
C ILE A 17 -27.49 5.57 19.18
N ALA A 18 -26.22 5.21 19.32
CA ALA A 18 -25.74 3.85 19.06
C ALA A 18 -26.38 2.80 20.00
N GLY A 19 -26.77 3.22 21.24
CA GLY A 19 -27.47 2.37 22.19
C GLY A 19 -29.00 2.54 22.20
N ALA A 20 -29.55 3.47 21.43
CA ALA A 20 -30.97 3.80 21.45
C ALA A 20 -31.74 3.02 20.39
N ALA A 21 -32.99 2.66 20.68
CA ALA A 21 -33.88 2.06 19.68
C ALA A 21 -34.22 3.07 18.55
N PRO A 22 -34.33 2.61 17.28
CA PRO A 22 -34.84 3.44 16.20
C PRO A 22 -36.19 4.08 16.56
N GLY A 23 -36.32 5.38 16.34
CA GLY A 23 -37.53 6.15 16.73
C GLY A 23 -37.53 6.60 18.19
N ALA A 24 -36.51 6.29 18.98
CA ALA A 24 -36.40 6.80 20.36
C ALA A 24 -36.34 8.33 20.37
N LYS A 25 -37.03 8.94 21.35
CA LYS A 25 -37.04 10.39 21.52
C LYS A 25 -35.77 10.85 22.21
N LEU A 26 -35.06 11.79 21.60
CA LEU A 26 -33.92 12.45 22.23
C LEU A 26 -34.36 13.30 23.43
N PRO A 27 -33.45 13.51 24.41
CA PRO A 27 -33.65 14.52 25.43
C PRO A 27 -33.96 15.88 24.80
N SER A 28 -34.80 16.68 25.44
CA SER A 28 -35.12 18.01 24.91
C SER A 28 -33.88 18.90 24.83
N THR A 29 -33.90 19.89 23.94
CA THR A 29 -32.80 20.88 23.83
C THR A 29 -32.44 21.48 25.18
N ARG A 30 -33.45 21.72 26.07
CA ARG A 30 -33.23 22.26 27.40
C ARG A 30 -32.48 21.29 28.32
N GLN A 31 -32.80 19.99 28.21
CA GLN A 31 -32.07 18.94 28.95
C GLN A 31 -30.65 18.80 28.46
N LEU A 32 -30.41 18.79 27.12
CA LEU A 32 -29.09 18.75 26.55
C LEU A 32 -28.22 19.97 26.90
N VAL A 33 -28.85 21.17 27.00
CA VAL A 33 -28.18 22.39 27.46
C VAL A 33 -27.70 22.22 28.89
N ALA A 34 -28.55 21.66 29.78
CA ALA A 34 -28.21 21.44 31.19
C ALA A 34 -27.16 20.32 31.33
N GLU A 35 -27.30 19.21 30.62
CA GLU A 35 -26.41 18.05 30.69
C GLU A 35 -24.98 18.37 30.18
N TYR A 36 -24.88 19.08 29.04
CA TYR A 36 -23.58 19.40 28.45
C TYR A 36 -23.01 20.75 28.86
N GLN A 37 -23.71 21.48 29.73
CA GLN A 37 -23.35 22.84 30.20
C GLN A 37 -22.97 23.76 29.02
N ALA A 38 -23.74 23.68 27.94
CA ALA A 38 -23.49 24.38 26.71
C ALA A 38 -24.60 25.42 26.40
N SER A 39 -24.28 26.42 25.59
CA SER A 39 -25.29 27.37 25.16
C SER A 39 -26.38 26.73 24.30
N PRO A 40 -27.63 27.22 24.31
CA PRO A 40 -28.68 26.74 23.43
C PRO A 40 -28.30 26.76 21.95
N VAL A 41 -27.52 27.75 21.53
CA VAL A 41 -27.01 27.87 20.15
C VAL A 41 -26.04 26.76 19.80
N THR A 42 -25.16 26.40 20.73
CA THR A 42 -24.19 25.30 20.56
C THR A 42 -24.91 23.95 20.43
N VAL A 43 -25.91 23.69 21.29
CA VAL A 43 -26.73 22.46 21.22
C VAL A 43 -27.53 22.42 19.92
N GLN A 44 -28.14 23.53 19.48
CA GLN A 44 -28.85 23.59 18.21
C GLN A 44 -27.93 23.35 17.00
N LYS A 45 -26.69 23.87 17.03
CA LYS A 45 -25.68 23.61 16.01
C LYS A 45 -25.37 22.11 15.92
N ALA A 46 -25.16 21.46 17.06
CA ALA A 46 -24.92 20.03 17.15
C ALA A 46 -26.12 19.20 16.62
N LEU A 47 -27.35 19.54 17.00
CA LEU A 47 -28.55 18.87 16.51
C LEU A 47 -28.75 19.06 15.01
N ARG A 48 -28.48 20.26 14.47
CA ARG A 48 -28.49 20.47 13.00
C ARG A 48 -27.49 19.59 12.28
N THR A 49 -26.27 19.45 12.82
CA THR A 49 -25.25 18.56 12.26
C THR A 49 -25.73 17.11 12.24
N LEU A 50 -26.32 16.62 13.35
CA LEU A 50 -26.86 15.26 13.42
C LEU A 50 -28.05 15.03 12.48
N THR A 51 -28.92 16.05 12.32
CA THR A 51 -30.01 16.01 11.35
C THR A 51 -29.48 15.96 9.90
N ALA A 52 -28.49 16.79 9.58
CA ALA A 52 -27.84 16.78 8.25
C ALA A 52 -27.14 15.44 7.95
N GLN A 53 -26.62 14.77 9.00
CA GLN A 53 -26.07 13.41 8.89
C GLN A 53 -27.14 12.32 8.81
N GLY A 54 -28.42 12.67 8.88
CA GLY A 54 -29.53 11.71 8.81
C GLY A 54 -29.69 10.81 10.04
N LEU A 55 -29.04 11.13 11.16
CA LEU A 55 -29.07 10.33 12.39
C LEU A 55 -30.30 10.61 13.23
N ILE A 56 -30.84 11.83 13.16
CA ILE A 56 -32.04 12.26 13.89
C ILE A 56 -33.00 12.99 12.97
N GLU A 57 -34.27 13.02 13.35
CA GLU A 57 -35.33 13.81 12.70
C GLU A 57 -36.06 14.66 13.74
N SER A 58 -36.36 15.91 13.38
CA SER A 58 -37.18 16.82 14.21
C SER A 58 -38.61 16.80 13.74
N ARG A 59 -39.53 16.60 14.68
CA ARG A 59 -40.99 16.71 14.43
C ARG A 59 -41.50 17.94 15.14
N PRO A 60 -41.95 18.98 14.40
CA PRO A 60 -42.40 20.23 15.02
C PRO A 60 -43.46 20.01 16.10
N GLY A 61 -43.29 20.64 17.26
CA GLY A 61 -44.18 20.49 18.41
C GLY A 61 -44.11 19.17 19.16
N VAL A 62 -43.40 18.16 18.66
CA VAL A 62 -43.34 16.82 19.25
C VAL A 62 -41.97 16.52 19.88
N GLY A 63 -40.91 16.86 19.17
CA GLY A 63 -39.53 16.64 19.63
C GLY A 63 -38.57 16.17 18.55
N THR A 64 -37.38 15.78 18.97
CA THR A 64 -36.34 15.20 18.12
C THR A 64 -36.21 13.71 18.39
N PHE A 65 -36.10 12.92 17.35
CA PHE A 65 -36.13 11.45 17.42
C PHE A 65 -34.92 10.86 16.69
N VAL A 66 -34.43 9.71 17.15
CA VAL A 66 -33.50 8.87 16.38
C VAL A 66 -34.20 8.45 15.11
N ARG A 67 -33.57 8.69 13.96
CA ARG A 67 -34.19 8.32 12.68
C ARG A 67 -34.40 6.81 12.61
N ALA A 68 -35.63 6.42 12.46
CA ALA A 68 -35.96 5.02 12.20
C ALA A 68 -35.68 4.72 10.73
N TYR A 69 -34.63 3.99 10.45
CA TYR A 69 -34.53 3.33 9.17
C TYR A 69 -35.63 2.27 9.11
N ARG A 70 -36.45 2.29 8.05
CA ARG A 70 -37.32 1.15 7.80
C ARG A 70 -36.41 -0.07 7.79
N THR A 71 -36.63 -1.00 8.71
CA THR A 71 -36.00 -2.32 8.65
C THR A 71 -36.42 -2.93 7.32
N ALA A 72 -35.49 -2.89 6.35
CA ALA A 72 -35.71 -3.60 5.11
C ALA A 72 -35.91 -5.07 5.45
N ARG A 73 -36.92 -5.72 4.90
CA ARG A 73 -37.00 -7.18 4.97
C ARG A 73 -35.67 -7.72 4.44
N PRO A 74 -35.07 -8.74 5.06
CA PRO A 74 -33.88 -9.39 4.51
C PRO A 74 -34.20 -9.72 3.04
N SER A 75 -33.49 -9.07 2.12
CA SER A 75 -33.62 -9.35 0.70
C SER A 75 -32.82 -10.60 0.40
N ASP A 76 -33.43 -11.57 -0.28
CA ASP A 76 -32.72 -12.72 -0.80
C ASP A 76 -31.93 -12.28 -2.06
N TYR A 77 -30.60 -12.32 -1.96
CA TYR A 77 -29.68 -12.04 -3.06
C TYR A 77 -29.11 -13.30 -3.70
N GLY A 78 -29.63 -14.51 -3.37
CA GLY A 78 -29.16 -15.79 -3.89
C GLY A 78 -29.13 -15.87 -5.41
N TRP A 79 -30.04 -15.16 -6.10
CA TRP A 79 -30.07 -15.04 -7.57
C TRP A 79 -28.78 -14.44 -8.16
N GLN A 80 -28.09 -13.56 -7.40
CA GLN A 80 -26.84 -12.94 -7.86
C GLN A 80 -25.74 -13.98 -8.06
N THR A 81 -25.69 -15.03 -7.24
CA THR A 81 -24.72 -16.12 -7.38
C THR A 81 -24.81 -16.80 -8.74
N ALA A 82 -26.04 -17.04 -9.21
CA ALA A 82 -26.28 -17.60 -10.55
C ALA A 82 -25.95 -16.62 -11.67
N ALA A 83 -26.30 -15.33 -11.50
CA ALA A 83 -26.05 -14.29 -12.48
C ALA A 83 -24.56 -13.94 -12.62
N LEU A 84 -23.80 -13.96 -11.52
CA LEU A 84 -22.36 -13.67 -11.49
C LEU A 84 -21.51 -14.79 -12.08
N ARG A 85 -22.05 -16.01 -12.19
CA ARG A 85 -21.31 -17.20 -12.67
C ARG A 85 -20.05 -17.49 -11.82
N ALA A 86 -19.13 -18.26 -12.37
CA ALA A 86 -17.83 -18.51 -11.72
C ALA A 86 -17.02 -17.21 -11.64
N ALA A 87 -16.39 -16.95 -10.49
CA ALA A 87 -15.50 -15.82 -10.34
C ALA A 87 -14.37 -15.87 -11.38
N GLN A 88 -14.16 -14.77 -12.10
CA GLN A 88 -13.09 -14.69 -13.09
C GLN A 88 -11.70 -14.60 -12.45
N THR A 89 -11.64 -14.28 -11.14
CA THR A 89 -10.39 -14.17 -10.38
C THR A 89 -10.41 -15.15 -9.23
N ALA A 90 -9.44 -16.06 -9.22
CA ALA A 90 -9.31 -17.08 -8.17
C ALA A 90 -8.79 -16.55 -6.82
N ARG A 91 -8.41 -15.27 -6.72
CA ARG A 91 -7.80 -14.71 -5.51
C ARG A 91 -8.80 -13.90 -4.69
N PRO A 92 -8.98 -14.23 -3.41
CA PRO A 92 -9.85 -13.45 -2.53
C PRO A 92 -9.27 -12.03 -2.32
N LEU A 93 -10.16 -11.03 -2.31
CA LEU A 93 -9.83 -9.62 -2.04
C LEU A 93 -9.34 -9.35 -0.61
N ASN A 94 -9.36 -10.35 0.26
CA ASN A 94 -9.07 -10.21 1.68
C ASN A 94 -7.61 -10.57 1.99
N SER A 95 -6.65 -9.80 1.44
CA SER A 95 -5.28 -9.90 1.92
C SER A 95 -5.20 -9.50 3.40
N ALA A 96 -4.49 -10.31 4.21
CA ALA A 96 -4.19 -9.97 5.59
C ALA A 96 -3.55 -8.58 5.70
N ALA A 97 -2.72 -8.20 4.72
CA ALA A 97 -2.04 -6.91 4.67
C ALA A 97 -2.99 -5.69 4.59
N MET A 98 -4.24 -5.88 4.21
CA MET A 98 -5.25 -4.80 4.09
C MET A 98 -6.16 -4.69 5.32
N ARG A 99 -6.05 -5.61 6.27
CA ARG A 99 -6.87 -5.56 7.50
C ARG A 99 -6.44 -4.39 8.38
N SER A 100 -7.43 -3.72 8.98
CA SER A 100 -7.17 -2.71 10.01
C SER A 100 -6.94 -3.40 11.34
N ALA A 101 -5.87 -3.02 12.05
CA ALA A 101 -5.62 -3.45 13.41
C ALA A 101 -6.24 -2.47 14.41
N THR A 102 -6.73 -2.99 15.53
CA THR A 102 -7.11 -2.21 16.70
C THR A 102 -5.86 -1.90 17.53
N ASN A 103 -5.96 -0.92 18.45
CA ASN A 103 -4.79 -0.47 19.22
C ASN A 103 -4.32 -1.48 20.29
N ASP A 104 -5.11 -2.51 20.57
CA ASP A 104 -4.88 -3.54 21.58
C ASP A 104 -4.15 -4.79 21.04
N VAL A 105 -3.85 -4.82 19.74
CA VAL A 105 -3.13 -5.94 19.12
C VAL A 105 -1.72 -5.53 18.67
N ILE A 106 -0.80 -6.48 18.64
CA ILE A 106 0.54 -6.31 18.06
C ILE A 106 0.45 -6.65 16.56
N ALA A 107 0.68 -5.66 15.71
CA ALA A 107 0.38 -5.76 14.28
C ALA A 107 1.65 -5.83 13.43
N PHE A 108 1.98 -7.01 12.91
CA PHE A 108 3.07 -7.25 11.93
C PHE A 108 2.57 -7.49 10.51
N HIS A 109 1.25 -7.57 10.28
CA HIS A 109 0.64 -8.01 9.02
C HIS A 109 0.58 -6.91 7.95
N SER A 110 0.53 -5.62 8.35
CA SER A 110 0.33 -4.49 7.45
C SER A 110 1.49 -4.31 6.45
N GLY A 111 1.20 -3.77 5.27
CA GLY A 111 2.19 -3.36 4.27
C GLY A 111 2.55 -1.88 4.33
N TYR A 112 2.12 -1.15 5.37
CA TYR A 112 2.34 0.29 5.53
C TYR A 112 3.19 0.60 6.75
N PRO A 113 3.99 1.69 6.70
CA PRO A 113 4.66 2.21 7.89
C PRO A 113 3.64 2.81 8.85
N ASP A 114 3.99 2.77 10.14
CA ASP A 114 3.23 3.47 11.18
C ASP A 114 3.23 4.98 10.97
N ARG A 115 2.21 5.63 11.52
CA ARG A 115 2.04 7.08 11.45
C ARG A 115 3.24 7.86 12.02
N GLU A 116 3.91 7.33 13.05
CA GLU A 116 5.08 7.97 13.65
C GLU A 116 6.26 8.06 12.67
N LEU A 117 6.32 7.16 11.68
CA LEU A 117 7.32 7.15 10.62
C LEU A 117 7.00 8.08 9.44
N LEU A 118 5.85 8.75 9.45
CA LEU A 118 5.43 9.66 8.40
C LEU A 118 5.83 11.12 8.70
N PRO A 119 6.07 11.96 7.69
CA PRO A 119 6.39 13.38 7.86
C PRO A 119 5.13 14.21 8.17
N GLU A 120 4.43 13.90 9.28
CA GLU A 120 3.09 14.45 9.59
C GLU A 120 3.02 15.98 9.49
N ARG A 121 4.03 16.68 10.05
CA ARG A 121 4.05 18.15 10.02
C ARG A 121 4.12 18.69 8.59
N LEU A 122 4.97 18.11 7.75
CA LEU A 122 5.12 18.51 6.36
C LEU A 122 3.83 18.24 5.58
N VAL A 123 3.24 17.05 5.75
CA VAL A 123 1.99 16.66 5.08
C VAL A 123 0.84 17.58 5.45
N ARG A 124 0.63 17.87 6.74
CA ARG A 124 -0.46 18.75 7.18
C ARG A 124 -0.29 20.18 6.66
N ALA A 125 0.93 20.70 6.70
CA ALA A 125 1.23 22.03 6.18
C ALA A 125 1.04 22.10 4.65
N ALA A 126 1.50 21.09 3.93
CA ALA A 126 1.37 20.99 2.47
C ALA A 126 -0.10 20.92 2.03
N LEU A 127 -0.91 20.06 2.67
CA LEU A 127 -2.36 19.98 2.41
C LEU A 127 -3.07 21.32 2.67
N THR A 128 -2.68 22.02 3.74
CA THR A 128 -3.26 23.33 4.05
C THR A 128 -2.91 24.37 2.99
N ARG A 129 -1.66 24.38 2.49
CA ARG A 129 -1.25 25.30 1.41
C ARG A 129 -1.93 24.94 0.09
N ALA A 130 -1.91 23.67 -0.29
CA ALA A 130 -2.56 23.21 -1.52
C ALA A 130 -4.07 23.52 -1.56
N ALA A 131 -4.76 23.40 -0.40
CA ALA A 131 -6.19 23.71 -0.30
C ALA A 131 -6.51 25.21 -0.47
N ARG A 132 -5.54 26.10 -0.32
CA ARG A 132 -5.69 27.55 -0.53
C ARG A 132 -5.30 28.01 -1.94
N GLY A 133 -4.64 27.14 -2.70
CA GLY A 133 -4.19 27.42 -4.07
C GLY A 133 -5.19 26.93 -5.11
N ASP A 134 -4.91 27.26 -6.37
CA ASP A 134 -5.75 26.95 -7.53
C ASP A 134 -5.91 25.44 -7.76
N ALA A 135 -4.96 24.63 -7.31
CA ALA A 135 -5.00 23.17 -7.40
C ALA A 135 -6.24 22.54 -6.72
N ALA A 136 -6.88 23.26 -5.77
CA ALA A 136 -8.10 22.81 -5.11
C ALA A 136 -9.35 22.89 -6.01
N LEU A 137 -9.35 23.77 -7.03
CA LEU A 137 -10.53 24.08 -7.85
C LEU A 137 -10.31 23.81 -9.34
N SER A 138 -9.05 23.76 -9.79
CA SER A 138 -8.71 23.59 -11.20
C SER A 138 -8.58 22.12 -11.60
N ARG A 139 -8.99 21.79 -12.82
CA ARG A 139 -8.73 20.48 -13.42
C ARG A 139 -7.24 20.39 -13.80
N PRO A 140 -6.48 19.41 -13.26
CA PRO A 140 -5.08 19.25 -13.64
C PRO A 140 -4.94 18.64 -15.05
N PRO A 141 -3.75 18.76 -15.67
CA PRO A 141 -3.42 18.02 -16.89
C PRO A 141 -3.55 16.50 -16.68
N ALA A 142 -3.95 15.77 -17.72
CA ALA A 142 -4.17 14.32 -17.65
C ALA A 142 -2.92 13.53 -17.25
N GLN A 143 -1.74 13.96 -17.68
CA GLN A 143 -0.46 13.35 -17.33
C GLN A 143 0.11 13.78 -15.98
N GLY A 144 -0.50 14.74 -15.30
CA GLY A 144 -0.07 15.29 -14.02
C GLY A 144 0.46 16.72 -14.11
N LEU A 145 0.75 17.31 -12.94
CA LEU A 145 1.32 18.65 -12.84
C LEU A 145 2.74 18.68 -13.40
N PRO A 146 3.09 19.62 -14.28
CA PRO A 146 4.42 19.72 -14.91
C PRO A 146 5.57 19.78 -13.90
N GLU A 147 5.36 20.47 -12.77
CA GLU A 147 6.35 20.63 -11.73
C GLU A 147 6.63 19.29 -11.02
N LEU A 148 5.57 18.49 -10.81
CA LEU A 148 5.72 17.16 -10.20
C LEU A 148 6.36 16.16 -11.18
N GLN A 149 6.02 16.25 -12.46
CA GLN A 149 6.70 15.48 -13.51
C GLN A 149 8.20 15.83 -13.56
N THR A 150 8.53 17.10 -13.49
CA THR A 150 9.91 17.59 -13.46
C THR A 150 10.65 17.03 -12.24
N TRP A 151 10.02 17.04 -11.07
CA TRP A 151 10.61 16.49 -9.86
C TRP A 151 10.93 14.99 -9.99
N PHE A 152 9.99 14.17 -10.46
CA PHE A 152 10.23 12.73 -10.66
C PHE A 152 11.32 12.45 -11.70
N ALA A 153 11.35 13.19 -12.80
CA ALA A 153 12.40 13.07 -13.80
C ALA A 153 13.78 13.43 -13.24
N GLN A 154 13.88 14.51 -12.46
CA GLN A 154 15.12 14.93 -11.81
C GLN A 154 15.62 13.91 -10.79
N GLU A 155 14.72 13.37 -9.97
CA GLU A 155 15.09 12.33 -8.98
C GLU A 155 15.73 11.10 -9.66
N LEU A 156 15.14 10.58 -10.74
CA LEU A 156 15.74 9.46 -11.47
C LEU A 156 17.04 9.87 -12.16
N SER A 157 17.13 11.12 -12.66
CA SER A 157 18.34 11.64 -13.30
C SER A 157 19.54 11.70 -12.37
N THR A 158 19.34 11.86 -11.05
CA THR A 158 20.46 11.86 -10.08
C THR A 158 21.23 10.54 -10.05
N SER A 159 20.59 9.45 -10.42
CA SER A 159 21.18 8.11 -10.52
C SER A 159 21.59 7.72 -11.94
N THR A 160 21.35 8.58 -12.94
CA THR A 160 21.64 8.28 -14.35
C THR A 160 23.14 8.45 -14.62
N PRO A 161 23.84 7.42 -15.12
CA PRO A 161 25.27 7.48 -15.43
C PRO A 161 25.58 8.47 -16.58
N VAL A 162 26.81 8.96 -16.59
CA VAL A 162 27.33 9.75 -17.72
C VAL A 162 27.29 8.91 -19.01
N GLY A 163 26.73 9.47 -20.07
CA GLY A 163 26.57 8.78 -21.36
C GLY A 163 25.22 8.10 -21.57
N VAL A 164 24.40 8.01 -20.53
CA VAL A 164 22.99 7.57 -20.62
C VAL A 164 22.09 8.79 -20.67
N THR A 165 21.10 8.80 -21.56
CA THR A 165 20.14 9.90 -21.70
C THR A 165 19.18 9.92 -20.52
N PRO A 166 19.18 11.00 -19.68
CA PRO A 166 18.29 11.08 -18.53
C PRO A 166 16.81 11.18 -18.96
N PRO A 167 15.86 10.76 -18.10
CA PRO A 167 14.45 10.94 -18.37
C PRO A 167 14.06 12.42 -18.44
N GLN A 168 13.07 12.73 -19.29
CA GLN A 168 12.51 14.05 -19.43
C GLN A 168 11.17 14.14 -18.67
N PRO A 169 10.71 15.32 -18.26
CA PRO A 169 9.37 15.49 -17.66
C PRO A 169 8.24 14.93 -18.53
N SER A 170 8.41 14.96 -19.86
CA SER A 170 7.47 14.40 -20.83
C SER A 170 7.37 12.87 -20.76
N ASP A 171 8.36 12.17 -20.22
CA ASP A 171 8.35 10.70 -20.05
C ASP A 171 7.54 10.27 -18.80
N VAL A 172 7.21 11.23 -17.94
CA VAL A 172 6.54 10.98 -16.65
C VAL A 172 5.02 11.07 -16.79
N VAL A 173 4.31 10.10 -16.20
CA VAL A 173 2.84 10.13 -16.02
C VAL A 173 2.55 9.95 -14.53
N VAL A 174 1.84 10.90 -13.94
CA VAL A 174 1.43 10.83 -12.53
C VAL A 174 0.22 9.90 -12.38
N LEU A 175 0.24 9.08 -11.34
CA LEU A 175 -0.73 8.01 -11.07
C LEU A 175 -1.36 8.17 -9.67
N PRO A 176 -2.60 7.70 -9.47
CA PRO A 176 -3.23 7.69 -8.15
C PRO A 176 -2.73 6.50 -7.28
N GLY A 177 -1.39 6.38 -7.18
CA GLY A 177 -0.67 5.29 -6.54
C GLY A 177 -0.22 4.20 -7.51
N SER A 178 0.82 3.43 -7.13
CA SER A 178 1.43 2.39 -7.96
C SER A 178 0.48 1.25 -8.33
N GLN A 179 -0.50 0.91 -7.48
CA GLN A 179 -1.49 -0.14 -7.77
C GLN A 179 -2.30 0.14 -9.05
N SER A 180 -2.77 1.39 -9.23
CA SER A 180 -3.44 1.80 -10.47
C SER A 180 -2.46 1.78 -11.66
N GLY A 181 -1.19 2.14 -11.42
CA GLY A 181 -0.14 2.05 -12.42
C GLY A 181 0.08 0.64 -12.94
N LEU A 182 0.20 -0.34 -12.03
CA LEU A 182 0.35 -1.75 -12.41
C LEU A 182 -0.84 -2.24 -13.24
N SER A 183 -2.06 -1.91 -12.82
CA SER A 183 -3.27 -2.24 -13.56
C SER A 183 -3.26 -1.67 -14.99
N SER A 184 -2.88 -0.38 -15.13
CA SER A 184 -2.78 0.29 -16.43
C SER A 184 -1.67 -0.28 -17.32
N ILE A 185 -0.50 -0.62 -16.73
CA ILE A 185 0.63 -1.21 -17.43
C ILE A 185 0.27 -2.60 -17.96
N PHE A 186 -0.29 -3.46 -17.11
CA PHE A 186 -0.61 -4.83 -17.54
C PHE A 186 -1.69 -4.86 -18.64
N ARG A 187 -2.71 -4.00 -18.55
CA ARG A 187 -3.70 -3.87 -19.63
C ARG A 187 -3.12 -3.23 -20.91
N GLY A 188 -2.29 -2.20 -20.75
CA GLY A 188 -1.77 -1.43 -21.89
C GLY A 188 -0.63 -2.11 -22.64
N LEU A 189 0.25 -2.83 -21.92
CA LEU A 189 1.46 -3.41 -22.51
C LEU A 189 1.40 -4.93 -22.69
N VAL A 190 0.66 -5.65 -21.84
CA VAL A 190 0.51 -7.11 -21.95
C VAL A 190 -0.77 -7.45 -22.69
N GLY A 191 -1.91 -7.13 -22.12
CA GLY A 191 -3.23 -7.43 -22.66
C GLY A 191 -3.78 -8.80 -22.23
N HIS A 192 -5.09 -8.95 -22.37
CA HIS A 192 -5.82 -10.15 -21.92
C HIS A 192 -5.31 -11.43 -22.60
N GLY A 193 -5.12 -12.48 -21.80
CA GLY A 193 -4.67 -13.80 -22.26
C GLY A 193 -3.18 -13.90 -22.61
N GLN A 194 -2.44 -12.78 -22.59
CA GLN A 194 -1.03 -12.78 -22.92
C GLN A 194 -0.15 -13.10 -21.70
N PRO A 195 1.05 -13.67 -21.90
CA PRO A 195 1.97 -14.04 -20.82
C PRO A 195 2.63 -12.81 -20.19
N LEU A 196 2.71 -12.83 -18.86
CA LEU A 196 3.42 -11.88 -18.00
C LEU A 196 4.38 -12.64 -17.09
N LEU A 197 5.69 -12.41 -17.22
CA LEU A 197 6.66 -12.93 -16.27
C LEU A 197 6.63 -12.11 -14.99
N VAL A 198 6.68 -12.77 -13.83
CA VAL A 198 6.77 -12.12 -12.52
C VAL A 198 7.76 -12.86 -11.63
N GLU A 199 8.46 -12.14 -10.75
CA GLU A 199 9.27 -12.77 -9.71
C GLU A 199 8.42 -13.70 -8.83
N SER A 200 9.01 -14.77 -8.33
CA SER A 200 8.40 -15.66 -7.34
C SER A 200 9.35 -15.80 -6.14
N PRO A 201 8.94 -15.39 -4.91
CA PRO A 201 7.68 -14.71 -4.58
C PRO A 201 7.62 -13.26 -5.09
N SER A 202 6.40 -12.70 -5.18
CA SER A 202 6.15 -11.37 -5.73
C SER A 202 5.14 -10.56 -4.90
N TYR A 203 5.04 -9.27 -5.17
CA TYR A 203 4.03 -8.41 -4.54
C TYR A 203 2.61 -8.85 -4.88
N TRP A 204 1.84 -9.23 -3.85
CA TRP A 204 0.46 -9.74 -4.02
C TRP A 204 -0.45 -8.76 -4.79
N GLY A 205 -0.24 -7.44 -4.64
CA GLY A 205 -1.00 -6.43 -5.37
C GLY A 205 -0.71 -6.43 -6.87
N ALA A 206 0.51 -6.80 -7.31
CA ALA A 206 0.82 -7.01 -8.71
C ALA A 206 0.10 -8.26 -9.25
N LEU A 207 0.07 -9.34 -8.46
CA LEU A 207 -0.67 -10.55 -8.82
C LEU A 207 -2.19 -10.30 -8.90
N LEU A 208 -2.73 -9.44 -8.03
CA LEU A 208 -4.12 -8.99 -8.10
C LEU A 208 -4.38 -8.17 -9.37
N ALA A 209 -3.50 -7.21 -9.69
CA ALA A 209 -3.62 -6.39 -10.91
C ALA A 209 -3.52 -7.24 -12.18
N ALA A 210 -2.63 -8.24 -12.20
CA ALA A 210 -2.48 -9.20 -13.28
C ALA A 210 -3.75 -10.02 -13.49
N GLY A 211 -4.33 -10.53 -12.41
CA GLY A 211 -5.60 -11.26 -12.45
C GLY A 211 -6.74 -10.40 -12.99
N GLN A 212 -6.85 -9.13 -12.58
CA GLN A 212 -7.88 -8.21 -13.09
C GLN A 212 -7.64 -7.82 -14.56
N ALA A 213 -6.40 -7.76 -15.01
CA ALA A 213 -6.08 -7.56 -16.43
C ALA A 213 -6.31 -8.82 -17.29
N GLY A 214 -6.54 -9.97 -16.65
CA GLY A 214 -6.75 -11.25 -17.32
C GLY A 214 -5.50 -11.74 -18.07
N VAL A 215 -4.30 -11.41 -17.58
CA VAL A 215 -3.03 -11.87 -18.15
C VAL A 215 -2.61 -13.21 -17.56
N ASN A 216 -1.86 -14.00 -18.31
CA ASN A 216 -1.32 -15.29 -17.85
C ASN A 216 -0.01 -15.07 -17.11
N VAL A 217 -0.04 -15.20 -15.79
CA VAL A 217 1.14 -15.03 -14.93
C VAL A 217 2.03 -16.28 -15.00
N ILE A 218 3.31 -16.05 -15.27
CA ILE A 218 4.36 -17.08 -15.30
C ILE A 218 5.41 -16.72 -14.25
N PRO A 219 5.61 -17.58 -13.24
CA PRO A 219 6.60 -17.32 -12.19
C PRO A 219 8.03 -17.46 -12.71
N VAL A 220 8.90 -16.57 -12.28
CA VAL A 220 10.37 -16.69 -12.42
C VAL A 220 10.94 -16.74 -11.01
N PRO A 221 11.58 -17.85 -10.60
CA PRO A 221 12.17 -17.99 -9.28
C PRO A 221 13.19 -16.88 -8.99
N SER A 222 13.08 -16.26 -7.82
CA SER A 222 13.93 -15.14 -7.42
C SER A 222 14.45 -15.31 -6.00
N GLY A 223 15.77 -15.25 -5.87
CA GLY A 223 16.47 -15.35 -4.59
C GLY A 223 16.79 -13.99 -3.96
N PRO A 224 17.66 -13.96 -2.93
CA PRO A 224 18.09 -12.74 -2.28
C PRO A 224 18.79 -11.72 -3.20
N ASP A 225 19.44 -12.21 -4.26
CA ASP A 225 20.16 -11.39 -5.24
C ASP A 225 19.38 -11.16 -6.55
N GLY A 226 18.12 -11.56 -6.59
CA GLY A 226 17.26 -11.44 -7.76
C GLY A 226 17.00 -12.75 -8.50
N PRO A 227 16.37 -12.71 -9.68
CA PRO A 227 16.05 -13.89 -10.47
C PRO A 227 17.29 -14.54 -11.04
N ASP A 228 17.25 -15.85 -11.25
CA ASP A 228 18.27 -16.56 -12.01
C ASP A 228 18.19 -16.15 -13.49
N PRO A 229 19.32 -15.68 -14.10
CA PRO A 229 19.29 -15.19 -15.47
C PRO A 229 18.99 -16.27 -16.50
N GLU A 230 19.45 -17.50 -16.30
CA GLU A 230 19.20 -18.61 -17.23
C GLU A 230 17.72 -19.01 -17.19
N GLU A 231 17.13 -19.02 -15.99
CA GLU A 231 15.69 -19.27 -15.83
C GLU A 231 14.85 -18.14 -16.43
N LEU A 232 15.25 -16.89 -16.23
CA LEU A 232 14.54 -15.74 -16.84
C LEU A 232 14.61 -15.78 -18.36
N ASP A 233 15.79 -16.06 -18.93
CA ASP A 233 15.99 -16.16 -20.37
C ASP A 233 15.13 -17.27 -20.98
N ARG A 234 15.15 -18.46 -20.37
CA ARG A 234 14.30 -19.59 -20.74
C ARG A 234 12.82 -19.27 -20.66
N ALA A 235 12.40 -18.60 -19.56
CA ALA A 235 10.99 -18.20 -19.40
C ALA A 235 10.51 -17.28 -20.51
N PHE A 236 11.35 -16.34 -20.99
CA PHE A 236 11.03 -15.52 -22.15
C PHE A 236 10.93 -16.33 -23.43
N GLU A 237 11.89 -17.24 -23.68
CA GLU A 237 11.91 -18.08 -24.89
C GLU A 237 10.68 -18.98 -24.96
N GLU A 238 10.36 -19.69 -23.90
CA GLU A 238 9.27 -20.68 -23.88
C GLU A 238 7.89 -20.02 -23.88
N SER A 239 7.72 -18.89 -23.21
CA SER A 239 6.41 -18.23 -23.09
C SER A 239 6.11 -17.24 -24.20
N GLY A 240 7.11 -16.69 -24.84
CA GLY A 240 6.98 -15.55 -25.75
C GLY A 240 6.52 -14.26 -25.06
N ALA A 241 6.64 -14.17 -23.74
CA ALA A 241 6.30 -12.98 -22.96
C ALA A 241 7.06 -11.75 -23.47
N ARG A 242 6.45 -10.58 -23.28
CA ARG A 242 7.04 -9.30 -23.66
C ARG A 242 7.16 -8.33 -22.50
N LEU A 243 6.87 -8.81 -21.27
CA LEU A 243 6.99 -8.02 -20.05
C LEU A 243 7.36 -8.90 -18.88
N PHE A 244 8.34 -8.44 -18.09
CA PHE A 244 8.73 -8.97 -16.81
C PHE A 244 8.47 -7.93 -15.72
N TYR A 245 7.74 -8.29 -14.66
CA TYR A 245 7.51 -7.46 -13.48
C TYR A 245 8.42 -7.87 -12.33
N ALA A 246 9.12 -6.90 -11.77
CA ALA A 246 10.04 -7.13 -10.66
C ALA A 246 10.13 -5.93 -9.70
N GLN A 247 10.62 -6.21 -8.48
CA GLN A 247 10.99 -5.22 -7.46
C GLN A 247 12.49 -5.35 -7.12
N PRO A 248 13.40 -4.80 -7.94
CA PRO A 248 14.85 -4.96 -7.76
C PRO A 248 15.39 -4.41 -6.44
N ASN A 249 14.67 -3.44 -5.85
CA ASN A 249 15.09 -2.79 -4.60
C ASN A 249 14.10 -3.06 -3.48
N PHE A 250 14.57 -3.73 -2.43
CA PHE A 250 13.79 -4.00 -1.20
C PHE A 250 12.45 -4.68 -1.47
N ALA A 251 12.49 -5.77 -2.24
CA ALA A 251 11.31 -6.50 -2.72
C ALA A 251 10.31 -6.84 -1.59
N ASN A 252 9.03 -6.73 -1.87
CA ASN A 252 7.96 -7.20 -1.00
C ASN A 252 7.46 -8.56 -1.52
N PRO A 253 7.65 -9.66 -0.78
CA PRO A 253 7.79 -9.72 0.68
C PRO A 253 9.23 -9.86 1.20
N THR A 254 10.20 -10.23 0.36
CA THR A 254 11.48 -10.79 0.76
C THR A 254 12.44 -9.78 1.39
N GLY A 255 12.36 -8.49 1.04
CA GLY A 255 13.35 -7.48 1.37
C GLY A 255 14.63 -7.59 0.54
N ALA A 256 14.64 -8.42 -0.50
CA ALA A 256 15.78 -8.61 -1.41
C ALA A 256 16.15 -7.31 -2.13
N GLN A 257 17.43 -7.17 -2.44
CA GLN A 257 17.95 -6.12 -3.31
C GLN A 257 18.93 -6.75 -4.28
N TRP A 258 18.66 -6.62 -5.58
CA TRP A 258 19.52 -7.18 -6.62
C TRP A 258 20.92 -6.56 -6.58
N SER A 259 21.93 -7.34 -6.94
CA SER A 259 23.27 -6.80 -7.18
C SER A 259 23.28 -5.96 -8.46
N ALA A 260 24.27 -5.09 -8.58
CA ALA A 260 24.44 -4.28 -9.80
C ALA A 260 24.64 -5.17 -11.04
N GLU A 261 25.43 -6.25 -10.89
CA GLU A 261 25.70 -7.23 -11.92
C GLU A 261 24.45 -7.97 -12.35
N ARG A 262 23.62 -8.39 -11.37
CA ARG A 262 22.34 -9.05 -11.64
C ARG A 262 21.39 -8.12 -12.40
N GLY A 263 21.27 -6.87 -11.98
CA GLY A 263 20.47 -5.87 -12.66
C GLY A 263 20.87 -5.65 -14.12
N GLU A 264 22.18 -5.56 -14.40
CA GLU A 264 22.70 -5.40 -15.76
C GLU A 264 22.48 -6.65 -16.62
N GLU A 265 22.57 -7.83 -16.02
CA GLU A 265 22.32 -9.09 -16.71
C GLU A 265 20.84 -9.24 -17.10
N VAL A 266 19.94 -8.94 -16.17
CA VAL A 266 18.48 -8.93 -16.43
C VAL A 266 18.14 -7.92 -17.51
N LEU A 267 18.71 -6.71 -17.46
CA LEU A 267 18.46 -5.68 -18.48
C LEU A 267 18.92 -6.15 -19.87
N ARG A 268 20.09 -6.80 -19.97
CA ARG A 268 20.56 -7.39 -21.24
C ARG A 268 19.64 -8.50 -21.77
N ILE A 269 19.09 -9.34 -20.89
CA ILE A 269 18.11 -10.36 -21.28
C ILE A 269 16.85 -9.70 -21.81
N VAL A 270 16.28 -8.75 -21.09
CA VAL A 270 15.07 -8.01 -21.49
C VAL A 270 15.27 -7.34 -22.86
N GLN A 271 16.42 -6.71 -23.07
CA GLN A 271 16.78 -6.09 -24.37
C GLN A 271 16.89 -7.11 -25.50
N ARG A 272 17.54 -8.26 -25.26
CA ARG A 272 17.69 -9.33 -26.24
C ARG A 272 16.35 -9.88 -26.72
N HIS A 273 15.38 -10.01 -25.81
CA HIS A 273 14.03 -10.47 -26.16
C HIS A 273 13.09 -9.36 -26.66
N GLY A 274 13.57 -8.10 -26.77
CA GLY A 274 12.74 -6.96 -27.17
C GLY A 274 11.53 -6.82 -26.25
N ALA A 275 11.72 -7.06 -24.96
CA ALA A 275 10.71 -7.05 -23.91
C ALA A 275 10.80 -5.80 -23.03
N PHE A 276 9.83 -5.62 -22.14
CA PHE A 276 9.82 -4.59 -21.09
C PHE A 276 10.16 -5.20 -19.73
N LEU A 277 10.87 -4.44 -18.90
CA LEU A 277 10.97 -4.64 -17.46
C LEU A 277 10.09 -3.58 -16.76
N VAL A 278 9.12 -4.01 -15.99
CA VAL A 278 8.44 -3.12 -15.03
C VAL A 278 9.22 -3.17 -13.72
N GLU A 279 9.92 -2.09 -13.45
CA GLU A 279 10.63 -1.88 -12.19
C GLU A 279 9.73 -1.13 -11.20
N ASP A 280 9.19 -1.84 -10.19
CA ASP A 280 8.36 -1.25 -9.15
C ASP A 280 9.23 -0.87 -7.93
N ASP A 281 9.65 0.38 -7.89
CA ASP A 281 10.47 0.97 -6.82
C ASP A 281 9.58 1.59 -5.73
N TRP A 282 8.75 0.75 -5.13
CA TRP A 282 7.80 1.12 -4.07
C TRP A 282 8.48 1.59 -2.79
N ALA A 283 9.71 1.13 -2.55
CA ALA A 283 10.46 1.30 -1.31
C ALA A 283 11.66 2.25 -1.46
N HIS A 284 11.70 3.06 -2.52
CA HIS A 284 12.80 3.97 -2.82
C HIS A 284 13.33 4.75 -1.61
N ASP A 285 12.42 5.27 -0.80
CA ASP A 285 12.71 6.12 0.35
C ASP A 285 12.97 5.35 1.65
N PHE A 286 12.98 4.00 1.60
CA PHE A 286 13.08 3.12 2.79
C PHE A 286 14.43 2.39 2.89
N GLY A 287 15.51 2.98 2.35
CA GLY A 287 16.87 2.47 2.54
C GLY A 287 17.31 2.53 4.01
N ILE A 288 17.97 1.48 4.49
CA ILE A 288 18.54 1.40 5.86
C ILE A 288 20.07 1.43 5.77
N THR A 289 20.67 0.38 5.22
CA THR A 289 22.13 0.25 5.05
C THR A 289 22.54 0.34 3.58
N ALA A 290 21.59 0.40 2.68
CA ALA A 290 21.78 0.65 1.26
C ALA A 290 20.69 1.60 0.75
N GLN A 291 20.94 2.19 -0.42
CA GLN A 291 19.96 3.03 -1.13
C GLN A 291 19.35 2.24 -2.28
N SER A 292 18.16 2.65 -2.73
CA SER A 292 17.61 2.16 -4.00
C SER A 292 18.51 2.62 -5.16
N VAL A 293 18.79 1.71 -6.10
CA VAL A 293 19.56 1.98 -7.32
C VAL A 293 18.67 1.55 -8.50
N PRO A 294 17.87 2.47 -9.07
CA PRO A 294 16.96 2.14 -10.14
C PRO A 294 17.67 1.67 -11.42
N LEU A 295 17.25 0.55 -11.97
CA LEU A 295 17.73 0.07 -13.28
C LEU A 295 17.30 1.00 -14.40
N ALA A 296 16.15 1.62 -14.28
CA ALA A 296 15.65 2.66 -15.19
C ALA A 296 16.65 3.79 -15.42
N ALA A 297 17.50 4.10 -14.42
CA ALA A 297 18.56 5.09 -14.56
C ALA A 297 19.64 4.69 -15.57
N LYS A 298 19.77 3.38 -15.88
CA LYS A 298 20.75 2.82 -16.83
C LYS A 298 20.16 2.53 -18.23
N ASP A 299 18.85 2.72 -18.40
CA ASP A 299 18.14 2.44 -19.65
C ASP A 299 17.71 3.72 -20.35
N ASP A 300 18.26 3.99 -21.53
CA ASP A 300 17.82 5.07 -22.43
C ASP A 300 17.14 4.56 -23.72
N SER A 301 17.04 3.24 -23.86
CA SER A 301 16.39 2.59 -24.99
C SER A 301 14.89 2.32 -24.79
N GLY A 302 14.37 2.53 -23.56
CA GLY A 302 12.95 2.46 -23.24
C GLY A 302 12.44 1.05 -22.94
N HIS A 303 13.34 0.15 -22.54
CA HIS A 303 12.96 -1.18 -22.08
C HIS A 303 12.44 -1.19 -20.64
N VAL A 304 12.85 -0.23 -19.80
CA VAL A 304 12.40 -0.15 -18.40
C VAL A 304 11.22 0.80 -18.27
N VAL A 305 10.12 0.28 -17.73
CA VAL A 305 8.95 1.03 -17.26
C VAL A 305 9.09 1.15 -15.76
N TYR A 306 9.50 2.32 -15.30
CA TYR A 306 9.81 2.58 -13.90
C TYR A 306 8.61 3.13 -13.14
N ILE A 307 8.29 2.56 -11.99
CA ILE A 307 7.24 3.04 -11.08
C ILE A 307 7.88 3.49 -9.78
N ARG A 308 7.60 4.74 -9.37
CA ARG A 308 7.97 5.27 -8.05
C ARG A 308 6.76 5.76 -7.29
N SER A 309 6.62 5.33 -6.03
CA SER A 309 5.50 5.68 -5.18
C SER A 309 5.90 6.63 -4.05
N LEU A 310 5.06 7.65 -3.79
CA LEU A 310 5.11 8.49 -2.59
C LEU A 310 4.03 8.11 -1.56
N THR A 311 3.19 7.11 -1.87
CA THR A 311 2.07 6.72 -1.02
C THR A 311 2.50 6.23 0.36
N LYS A 312 3.64 5.57 0.46
CA LYS A 312 4.11 5.01 1.74
C LYS A 312 5.06 5.96 2.47
N SER A 313 5.92 6.68 1.75
CA SER A 313 6.93 7.56 2.35
C SER A 313 6.36 8.92 2.76
N VAL A 314 5.41 9.47 1.99
CA VAL A 314 4.78 10.75 2.28
C VAL A 314 3.52 10.56 3.12
N SER A 315 2.51 9.87 2.57
CA SER A 315 1.27 9.55 3.30
C SER A 315 0.40 8.57 2.50
N PRO A 316 -0.20 7.56 3.16
CA PRO A 316 -1.21 6.70 2.55
C PRO A 316 -2.41 7.45 1.97
N SER A 317 -2.73 8.64 2.50
CA SER A 317 -3.85 9.46 2.07
C SER A 317 -3.55 10.29 0.81
N ILE A 318 -2.28 10.54 0.50
CA ILE A 318 -1.89 11.34 -0.68
C ILE A 318 -2.04 10.54 -1.96
N ARG A 319 -1.76 9.26 -1.95
CA ARG A 319 -1.98 8.39 -3.11
C ARG A 319 -1.36 8.92 -4.41
N ILE A 320 -0.10 9.34 -4.38
CA ILE A 320 0.66 9.77 -5.55
C ILE A 320 1.77 8.77 -5.86
N ALA A 321 1.86 8.40 -7.13
CA ALA A 321 2.98 7.69 -7.74
C ALA A 321 3.24 8.28 -9.13
N ALA A 322 4.33 7.88 -9.75
CA ALA A 322 4.60 8.16 -11.15
C ALA A 322 5.05 6.89 -11.87
N VAL A 323 4.72 6.79 -13.15
CA VAL A 323 5.39 5.91 -14.09
C VAL A 323 6.28 6.76 -14.99
N ILE A 324 7.50 6.29 -15.25
CA ILE A 324 8.41 6.85 -16.23
C ILE A 324 8.58 5.80 -17.32
N ALA A 325 8.15 6.15 -18.53
CA ALA A 325 8.19 5.28 -19.70
C ALA A 325 8.43 6.10 -20.95
N ARG A 326 9.05 5.52 -21.98
CA ARG A 326 9.40 6.20 -23.22
C ARG A 326 8.62 5.65 -24.41
N GLY A 327 8.45 6.49 -25.42
CA GLY A 327 7.87 6.09 -26.71
C GLY A 327 6.42 5.56 -26.63
N PRO A 328 6.05 4.63 -27.51
CA PRO A 328 4.69 4.10 -27.61
C PRO A 328 4.16 3.41 -26.35
N ALA A 329 5.06 2.87 -25.49
CA ALA A 329 4.68 2.25 -24.23
C ALA A 329 4.01 3.28 -23.31
N ARG A 330 4.58 4.49 -23.21
CA ARG A 330 4.02 5.59 -22.43
C ARG A 330 2.58 5.93 -22.87
N GLU A 331 2.37 6.06 -24.20
CA GLU A 331 1.06 6.40 -24.75
C GLU A 331 0.00 5.34 -24.45
N ARG A 332 0.38 4.06 -24.50
CA ARG A 332 -0.52 2.95 -24.13
C ARG A 332 -0.87 2.96 -22.65
N ILE A 333 0.12 3.22 -21.77
CA ILE A 333 -0.11 3.34 -20.33
C ILE A 333 -1.04 4.51 -20.04
N MET A 334 -0.81 5.67 -20.65
CA MET A 334 -1.69 6.84 -20.53
C MET A 334 -3.13 6.55 -20.99
N GLY A 335 -3.29 5.88 -22.11
CA GLY A 335 -4.61 5.49 -22.61
C GLY A 335 -5.36 4.57 -21.64
N ALA A 336 -4.68 3.56 -21.08
CA ALA A 336 -5.24 2.68 -20.07
C ALA A 336 -5.59 3.43 -18.77
N GLN A 337 -4.72 4.35 -18.32
CA GLN A 337 -4.94 5.19 -17.15
C GLN A 337 -6.14 6.13 -17.33
N ALA A 338 -6.26 6.78 -18.50
CA ALA A 338 -7.36 7.69 -18.78
C ALA A 338 -8.73 7.00 -18.75
N ALA A 339 -8.78 5.73 -19.15
CA ALA A 339 -10.01 4.92 -19.06
C ALA A 339 -10.45 4.64 -17.61
N GLU A 340 -9.52 4.65 -16.65
CA GLU A 340 -9.81 4.41 -15.24
C GLU A 340 -10.14 5.69 -14.46
N SER A 341 -9.34 6.73 -14.61
CA SER A 341 -9.39 7.88 -13.69
C SER A 341 -9.19 9.25 -14.35
N MET A 342 -9.22 9.34 -15.69
CA MET A 342 -9.06 10.58 -16.46
C MET A 342 -7.84 11.44 -16.04
N TYR A 343 -7.75 11.82 -14.76
CA TYR A 343 -6.66 12.59 -14.16
C TYR A 343 -6.55 12.31 -12.66
N VAL A 344 -5.39 12.61 -12.10
CA VAL A 344 -5.11 12.51 -10.66
C VAL A 344 -5.41 13.85 -10.00
N SER A 345 -5.94 13.85 -8.77
CA SER A 345 -6.26 15.06 -8.01
C SER A 345 -5.11 16.06 -7.99
N GLY A 346 -5.33 17.26 -8.52
CA GLY A 346 -4.35 18.37 -8.50
C GLY A 346 -3.98 18.78 -7.09
N LEU A 347 -4.94 18.77 -6.16
CA LEU A 347 -4.72 19.06 -4.74
C LEU A 347 -3.70 18.12 -4.11
N LEU A 348 -3.83 16.81 -4.37
CA LEU A 348 -2.92 15.79 -3.81
C LEU A 348 -1.55 15.82 -4.48
N GLN A 349 -1.49 16.12 -5.78
CA GLN A 349 -0.23 16.32 -6.49
C GLN A 349 0.54 17.52 -5.95
N ALA A 350 -0.12 18.69 -5.79
CA ALA A 350 0.49 19.88 -5.23
C ALA A 350 0.97 19.66 -3.78
N ALA A 351 0.19 18.93 -2.97
CA ALA A 351 0.60 18.59 -1.60
C ALA A 351 1.80 17.65 -1.58
N ALA A 352 1.84 16.63 -2.46
CA ALA A 352 2.98 15.73 -2.57
C ALA A 352 4.26 16.48 -2.97
N LEU A 353 4.17 17.30 -4.02
CA LEU A 353 5.30 18.12 -4.49
C LEU A 353 5.82 19.06 -3.39
N ASP A 354 4.91 19.71 -2.68
CA ASP A 354 5.28 20.62 -1.59
C ASP A 354 6.02 19.87 -0.47
N VAL A 355 5.61 18.66 -0.10
CA VAL A 355 6.32 17.85 0.93
C VAL A 355 7.73 17.52 0.46
N VAL A 356 7.89 16.95 -0.74
CA VAL A 356 9.18 16.41 -1.20
C VAL A 356 10.20 17.48 -1.58
N THR A 357 9.75 18.71 -1.82
CA THR A 357 10.62 19.86 -2.12
C THR A 357 11.01 20.68 -0.88
N GLN A 358 10.43 20.39 0.30
CA GLN A 358 10.82 21.09 1.54
C GLN A 358 12.20 20.64 2.04
N PRO A 359 13.01 21.55 2.58
CA PRO A 359 14.30 21.19 3.20
C PRO A 359 14.18 20.12 4.29
N GLY A 360 13.05 20.08 4.99
CA GLY A 360 12.75 19.10 6.03
C GLY A 360 12.56 17.67 5.51
N TRP A 361 12.31 17.47 4.21
CA TRP A 361 12.13 16.14 3.62
C TRP A 361 13.37 15.26 3.74
N GLN A 362 14.54 15.77 3.34
CA GLN A 362 15.80 15.02 3.45
C GLN A 362 16.19 14.72 4.91
N THR A 363 15.85 15.64 5.83
CA THR A 363 16.06 15.42 7.27
C THR A 363 15.12 14.32 7.79
N HIS A 364 13.87 14.30 7.32
CA HIS A 364 12.92 13.25 7.63
C HIS A 364 13.42 11.88 7.14
N LEU A 365 13.88 11.75 5.89
CA LEU A 365 14.38 10.49 5.34
C LEU A 365 15.57 9.93 6.11
N ARG A 366 16.51 10.77 6.55
CA ARG A 366 17.62 10.32 7.42
C ARG A 366 17.11 9.80 8.75
N GLY A 367 16.17 10.50 9.39
CA GLY A 367 15.54 10.05 10.64
C GLY A 367 14.76 8.75 10.47
N LEU A 368 14.05 8.61 9.35
CA LEU A 368 13.30 7.41 8.97
C LEU A 368 14.22 6.19 8.84
N SER A 369 15.34 6.34 8.13
CA SER A 369 16.34 5.27 7.97
C SER A 369 16.84 4.74 9.32
N HIS A 370 17.19 5.62 10.26
CA HIS A 370 17.62 5.23 11.61
C HIS A 370 16.51 4.52 12.41
N GLN A 371 15.29 5.02 12.32
CA GLN A 371 14.15 4.39 13.00
C GLN A 371 13.85 3.00 12.44
N LEU A 372 13.87 2.85 11.11
CA LEU A 372 13.67 1.55 10.46
C LEU A 372 14.77 0.57 10.84
N GLN A 373 16.03 1.00 10.91
CA GLN A 373 17.14 0.17 11.39
C GLN A 373 16.90 -0.33 12.80
N SER A 374 16.58 0.57 13.72
CA SER A 374 16.35 0.22 15.13
C SER A 374 15.19 -0.76 15.31
N ARG A 375 14.08 -0.54 14.58
CA ARG A 375 12.89 -1.40 14.61
C ARG A 375 13.17 -2.78 14.00
N ARG A 376 13.84 -2.82 12.83
CA ARG A 376 14.26 -4.07 12.17
C ARG A 376 15.14 -4.90 13.10
N ASP A 377 16.20 -4.28 13.66
CA ASP A 377 17.17 -4.98 14.48
C ASP A 377 16.54 -5.48 15.79
N LEU A 378 15.62 -4.71 16.39
CA LEU A 378 14.85 -5.14 17.55
C LEU A 378 13.98 -6.38 17.22
N LEU A 379 13.24 -6.34 16.12
CA LEU A 379 12.38 -7.48 15.73
C LEU A 379 13.22 -8.71 15.41
N VAL A 380 14.33 -8.56 14.67
CA VAL A 380 15.23 -9.67 14.33
C VAL A 380 15.83 -10.31 15.60
N THR A 381 16.28 -9.48 16.57
CA THR A 381 16.81 -9.98 17.84
C THR A 381 15.75 -10.75 18.60
N SER A 382 14.54 -10.20 18.72
CA SER A 382 13.41 -10.86 19.42
C SER A 382 13.01 -12.18 18.76
N LEU A 383 13.01 -12.24 17.41
CA LEU A 383 12.70 -13.48 16.69
C LEU A 383 13.79 -14.55 16.87
N ARG A 384 15.07 -14.16 16.89
CA ARG A 384 16.18 -15.11 17.16
C ARG A 384 16.08 -15.73 18.55
N GLU A 385 15.61 -14.95 19.52
CA GLU A 385 15.46 -15.40 20.91
C GLU A 385 14.22 -16.33 21.07
N HIS A 386 13.11 -15.96 20.47
CA HIS A 386 11.81 -16.61 20.75
C HIS A 386 11.32 -17.56 19.64
N VAL A 387 11.82 -17.45 18.42
CA VAL A 387 11.41 -18.25 17.26
C VAL A 387 12.64 -18.83 16.54
N PRO A 388 13.54 -19.57 17.23
CA PRO A 388 14.79 -20.06 16.65
C PRO A 388 14.56 -21.07 15.50
N GLN A 389 13.36 -21.60 15.34
CA GLN A 389 12.97 -22.53 14.28
C GLN A 389 12.74 -21.80 12.93
N ALA A 390 12.47 -20.50 12.96
CA ALA A 390 12.28 -19.72 11.75
C ALA A 390 13.63 -19.31 11.14
N HIS A 391 13.74 -19.41 9.82
CA HIS A 391 14.92 -19.05 9.09
C HIS A 391 14.76 -17.72 8.34
N LEU A 392 15.63 -16.76 8.60
CA LEU A 392 15.75 -15.52 7.85
C LEU A 392 16.92 -15.66 6.86
N SER A 393 16.64 -15.76 5.55
CA SER A 393 17.67 -15.99 4.53
C SER A 393 18.69 -14.86 4.43
N HIS A 394 18.27 -13.63 4.63
CA HIS A 394 19.12 -12.44 4.63
C HIS A 394 18.51 -11.33 5.49
N LEU A 395 19.35 -10.42 5.98
CA LEU A 395 18.92 -9.23 6.68
C LEU A 395 18.60 -8.14 5.64
N PRO A 396 17.33 -7.66 5.53
CA PRO A 396 16.99 -6.62 4.58
C PRO A 396 17.80 -5.33 4.77
N LYS A 397 18.35 -4.81 3.67
CA LYS A 397 19.10 -3.54 3.66
C LYS A 397 18.21 -2.31 3.60
N GLY A 398 16.90 -2.52 3.43
CA GLY A 398 15.84 -1.51 3.33
C GLY A 398 14.46 -2.14 3.26
N GLY A 399 13.45 -1.35 2.94
CA GLY A 399 12.05 -1.79 2.92
C GLY A 399 11.43 -1.82 4.31
N LEU A 400 10.39 -2.64 4.49
CA LEU A 400 9.56 -2.62 5.69
C LEU A 400 9.33 -4.02 6.29
N ASN A 401 9.79 -5.10 5.62
CA ASN A 401 9.35 -6.46 5.92
C ASN A 401 10.52 -7.41 6.19
N LEU A 402 10.28 -8.37 7.09
CA LEU A 402 11.06 -9.60 7.21
C LEU A 402 10.27 -10.73 6.54
N TRP A 403 10.98 -11.62 5.86
CA TRP A 403 10.46 -12.83 5.23
C TRP A 403 11.10 -14.04 5.87
N LEU A 404 10.31 -14.80 6.60
CA LEU A 404 10.77 -15.90 7.43
C LEU A 404 10.24 -17.23 6.89
N ARG A 405 11.14 -18.17 6.65
CA ARG A 405 10.79 -19.57 6.33
C ARG A 405 10.61 -20.36 7.61
N MET A 406 9.46 -20.99 7.75
CA MET A 406 9.16 -21.91 8.82
C MET A 406 9.66 -23.33 8.46
N PRO A 407 9.74 -24.26 9.41
CA PRO A 407 10.10 -25.67 9.11
C PRO A 407 9.19 -26.29 8.05
N ASP A 408 9.72 -27.24 7.27
CA ASP A 408 8.94 -27.91 6.23
C ASP A 408 7.72 -28.65 6.81
N GLY A 409 6.59 -28.56 6.10
CA GLY A 409 5.33 -29.13 6.54
C GLY A 409 4.58 -28.31 7.59
N PHE A 410 5.09 -27.11 7.95
CA PHE A 410 4.46 -26.24 8.95
C PHE A 410 3.18 -25.57 8.39
N ASP A 411 2.10 -25.57 9.17
CA ASP A 411 0.83 -24.91 8.79
C ASP A 411 0.85 -23.43 9.17
N VAL A 412 1.22 -22.58 8.20
CA VAL A 412 1.29 -21.12 8.39
C VAL A 412 -0.08 -20.47 8.53
N ASP A 413 -1.14 -21.07 7.99
CA ASP A 413 -2.50 -20.55 8.11
C ASP A 413 -3.04 -20.81 9.53
N GLN A 414 -2.73 -21.96 10.11
CA GLN A 414 -3.05 -22.26 11.49
C GLN A 414 -2.24 -21.36 12.43
N LEU A 415 -0.92 -21.17 12.19
CA LEU A 415 -0.08 -20.25 12.95
C LEU A 415 -0.68 -18.84 12.96
N THR A 416 -1.16 -18.36 11.82
CA THR A 416 -1.78 -17.02 11.72
C THR A 416 -3.02 -16.90 12.62
N LYS A 417 -3.85 -17.93 12.67
CA LYS A 417 -5.05 -17.99 13.54
C LYS A 417 -4.69 -18.03 15.02
N ASP A 418 -3.69 -18.84 15.38
CA ASP A 418 -3.24 -18.98 16.77
C ASP A 418 -2.63 -17.69 17.29
N CYS A 419 -1.81 -17.01 16.48
CA CYS A 419 -1.26 -15.70 16.79
C CYS A 419 -2.37 -14.65 16.94
N GLU A 420 -3.35 -14.62 16.02
CA GLU A 420 -4.48 -13.70 16.08
C GLU A 420 -5.31 -13.89 17.36
N ALA A 421 -5.59 -15.14 17.75
CA ALA A 421 -6.27 -15.46 18.98
C ALA A 421 -5.51 -14.98 20.23
N ALA A 422 -4.17 -14.89 20.15
CA ALA A 422 -3.31 -14.39 21.21
C ALA A 422 -2.99 -12.87 21.08
N GLY A 423 -3.67 -12.15 20.18
CA GLY A 423 -3.53 -10.70 20.02
C GLY A 423 -2.35 -10.26 19.14
N VAL A 424 -1.82 -11.14 18.28
CA VAL A 424 -0.73 -10.84 17.34
C VAL A 424 -1.19 -11.10 15.91
N LEU A 425 -1.12 -10.08 15.06
CA LEU A 425 -1.47 -10.20 13.64
C LEU A 425 -0.21 -10.37 12.80
N ILE A 426 -0.09 -11.51 12.12
CA ILE A 426 0.96 -11.81 11.15
C ILE A 426 0.35 -12.04 9.76
N ALA A 427 1.17 -12.15 8.72
CA ALA A 427 0.70 -12.48 7.38
C ALA A 427 1.31 -13.81 6.92
N ALA A 428 0.45 -14.79 6.58
CA ALA A 428 0.87 -16.01 5.93
C ALA A 428 1.47 -15.71 4.55
N GLY A 429 2.52 -16.43 4.18
CA GLY A 429 3.30 -16.16 2.96
C GLY A 429 2.63 -16.60 1.66
N THR A 430 1.55 -17.35 1.72
CA THR A 430 0.88 -17.98 0.57
C THR A 430 0.40 -16.99 -0.48
N GLU A 431 -0.03 -15.79 -0.07
CA GLU A 431 -0.55 -14.76 -0.99
C GLU A 431 0.52 -14.13 -1.90
N TRP A 432 1.81 -14.28 -1.59
CA TRP A 432 2.91 -13.71 -2.38
C TRP A 432 3.45 -14.64 -3.48
N PHE A 433 2.96 -15.87 -3.57
CA PHE A 433 3.36 -16.78 -4.62
C PHE A 433 2.40 -16.69 -5.81
N PRO A 434 2.92 -16.49 -7.04
CA PRO A 434 2.10 -16.49 -8.26
C PRO A 434 1.55 -17.87 -8.59
N ALA A 435 2.25 -18.92 -8.17
CA ALA A 435 1.88 -20.33 -8.27
C ALA A 435 1.82 -20.96 -6.88
N GLU A 436 2.08 -22.27 -6.75
CA GLU A 436 2.16 -22.95 -5.47
C GLU A 436 3.34 -22.42 -4.63
N PRO A 437 3.17 -22.26 -3.30
CA PRO A 437 4.25 -21.82 -2.41
C PRO A 437 5.43 -22.79 -2.41
N GLU A 438 6.64 -22.28 -2.49
CA GLU A 438 7.88 -23.06 -2.41
C GLU A 438 8.19 -23.56 -0.99
N GLY A 439 7.39 -23.19 -0.02
CA GLY A 439 7.51 -23.57 1.39
C GLY A 439 6.64 -22.74 2.31
N PRO A 440 6.65 -23.05 3.61
CA PRO A 440 5.90 -22.33 4.61
C PRO A 440 6.63 -21.02 4.99
N TYR A 441 6.08 -19.89 4.59
CA TYR A 441 6.64 -18.57 4.89
C TYR A 441 5.65 -17.70 5.65
N ILE A 442 6.18 -16.78 6.47
CA ILE A 442 5.43 -15.67 7.05
C ILE A 442 6.13 -14.34 6.75
N ARG A 443 5.33 -13.30 6.59
CA ARG A 443 5.83 -11.94 6.46
C ARG A 443 5.53 -11.12 7.72
N LEU A 444 6.55 -10.44 8.25
CA LEU A 444 6.42 -9.55 9.39
C LEU A 444 6.88 -8.14 9.02
N ASN A 445 6.06 -7.13 9.29
CA ASN A 445 6.38 -5.72 9.07
C ASN A 445 7.04 -5.13 10.33
N TYR A 446 8.29 -4.69 10.21
CA TYR A 446 9.00 -4.00 11.31
C TYR A 446 8.74 -2.48 11.35
N ALA A 447 8.06 -1.92 10.36
CA ALA A 447 7.64 -0.53 10.37
C ALA A 447 6.23 -0.32 10.98
N GLY A 448 5.64 -1.35 11.57
CA GLY A 448 4.33 -1.32 12.21
C GLY A 448 4.29 -0.48 13.49
N PRO A 449 3.09 -0.31 14.07
CA PRO A 449 2.91 0.47 15.30
C PRO A 449 3.55 -0.22 16.51
N ASN A 450 3.85 0.60 17.54
CA ASN A 450 4.30 0.15 18.86
C ASN A 450 5.49 -0.83 18.84
N PRO A 451 6.70 -0.38 18.43
CA PRO A 451 7.87 -1.27 18.38
C PRO A 451 8.25 -1.85 19.77
N GLY A 452 7.86 -1.21 20.87
CA GLY A 452 8.04 -1.76 22.20
C GLY A 452 7.31 -3.09 22.45
N GLY A 453 6.29 -3.41 21.65
CA GLY A 453 5.57 -4.69 21.69
C GLY A 453 6.25 -5.81 20.88
N PHE A 454 7.31 -5.53 20.12
CA PHE A 454 7.94 -6.54 19.24
C PHE A 454 8.50 -7.76 20.00
N PRO A 455 9.17 -7.62 21.16
CA PRO A 455 9.63 -8.78 21.92
C PRO A 455 8.47 -9.68 22.37
N GLU A 456 7.38 -9.09 22.86
CA GLU A 456 6.19 -9.83 23.27
C GLU A 456 5.50 -10.49 22.08
N GLY A 457 5.40 -9.80 20.94
CA GLY A 457 4.87 -10.38 19.71
C GLY A 457 5.70 -11.58 19.23
N ALA A 458 7.03 -11.48 19.27
CA ALA A 458 7.92 -12.60 18.94
C ALA A 458 7.76 -13.78 19.92
N ARG A 459 7.61 -13.50 21.22
CA ARG A 459 7.37 -14.53 22.25
C ARG A 459 6.05 -15.29 21.98
N ILE A 460 4.99 -14.56 21.62
CA ILE A 460 3.69 -15.18 21.29
C ILE A 460 3.80 -16.04 20.03
N ILE A 461 4.46 -15.52 18.97
CA ILE A 461 4.72 -16.31 17.76
C ILE A 461 5.50 -17.58 18.11
N GLY A 462 6.56 -17.47 18.95
CA GLY A 462 7.36 -18.59 19.38
C GLY A 462 6.57 -19.66 20.14
N ALA A 463 5.69 -19.22 21.06
CA ALA A 463 4.79 -20.15 21.79
C ALA A 463 3.85 -20.89 20.83
N ALA A 464 3.25 -20.20 19.85
CA ALA A 464 2.39 -20.82 18.84
C ALA A 464 3.17 -21.80 17.95
N VAL A 465 4.40 -21.47 17.58
CA VAL A 465 5.29 -22.37 16.82
C VAL A 465 5.62 -23.62 17.61
N GLN A 466 6.00 -23.48 18.90
CA GLN A 466 6.30 -24.64 19.77
C GLN A 466 5.09 -25.54 19.97
N ALA A 467 3.91 -24.95 20.21
CA ALA A 467 2.66 -25.70 20.36
C ALA A 467 2.35 -26.55 19.11
N GLN A 468 2.55 -26.00 17.92
CA GLN A 468 2.32 -26.73 16.67
C GLN A 468 3.35 -27.84 16.42
N LEU A 469 4.59 -27.68 16.91
CA LEU A 469 5.65 -28.69 16.82
C LEU A 469 5.57 -29.74 17.94
N GLY A 470 4.69 -29.57 18.92
CA GLY A 470 4.56 -30.48 20.07
C GLY A 470 5.71 -30.38 21.05
N LEU A 471 6.36 -29.21 21.16
CA LEU A 471 7.52 -28.92 22.01
C LEU A 471 7.13 -28.19 23.29
#